data_a1a3899a13f6337418f069455297a2c8
#
_entry.id   a1a3899a13f6337418f069455297a2c8
#
_cell.length_a   1.000
_cell.length_b   1.000
_cell.length_c   1.000
_cell.angle_alpha   90.00
_cell.angle_beta   90.00
_cell.angle_gamma   90.00
#
_symmetry.space_group_name_H-M   'P 1'
#
loop_
_entity.id
_entity.type
_entity.pdbx_description
1 polymer ?
#
loop_
_entity_poly.entity_id
_entity_poly.type
_entity_poly.pdbx_seq_one_letter_code
_entity_poly.pdbx_strand_id
1 'polypeptide(L)'
;MADNRNIVLSAKDIEVKFRVRDNYLTAIRGVSLDLYEGETFAIVGESGSGKSVFTKTFTGMLESNGSITNGSVMFEGKDLTKLKTDRDWEGIRGAKISTIFQDPMTSLNPIRTIGSQITEVIEKHQGISRGDAKKQAIELMERVGIQNAANRFDEYPFQYSGGMCQRIVIAIALSCHPKILICDEPTTALDVTIQAQIISLIRDLQKELGFTTIYITHDLGVVANVADRVGVMYGGQIIEYGNVEEVFFDPRHPYTWALLSSLPQLGVKGQELYYITGTPPSLYNQIKCDAFAPRNEHALKIDFEMEPPFFPVSETHYAKTWLLDPRAPKLEKPEAIRDLHEKIRKMTDKGGAFHVE
;
A
#
# COMPACT_ATOMS: atom_id res chain seq x y z
N MET A 1 -7.18 13.39 21.95
CA MET A 1 -7.20 12.18 22.83
C MET A 1 -6.19 11.21 22.26
N ALA A 2 -5.39 10.52 23.08
CA ALA A 2 -4.50 9.47 22.54
C ALA A 2 -5.37 8.42 21.88
N ASP A 3 -5.03 8.06 20.62
CA ASP A 3 -5.70 7.01 19.88
C ASP A 3 -5.55 5.71 20.69
N ASN A 4 -6.66 5.17 21.18
CA ASN A 4 -6.68 4.03 22.11
C ASN A 4 -6.63 2.69 21.36
N ARG A 5 -6.39 2.72 20.03
CA ARG A 5 -6.26 1.53 19.19
C ARG A 5 -4.93 0.84 19.43
N ASN A 6 -4.94 -0.49 19.38
CA ASN A 6 -3.73 -1.29 19.55
C ASN A 6 -2.82 -1.16 18.32
N ILE A 7 -1.54 -0.78 18.53
CA ILE A 7 -0.55 -0.70 17.45
C ILE A 7 0.00 -2.10 17.19
N VAL A 8 -0.21 -2.62 15.98
CA VAL A 8 0.32 -3.92 15.57
C VAL A 8 1.73 -3.83 15.02
N LEU A 9 2.09 -2.74 14.33
CA LEU A 9 3.44 -2.47 13.83
C LEU A 9 3.72 -0.97 13.92
N SER A 10 4.94 -0.61 14.37
CA SER A 10 5.39 0.78 14.44
C SER A 10 6.73 0.91 13.71
N ALA A 11 6.73 1.65 12.60
CA ALA A 11 7.94 2.08 11.90
C ALA A 11 8.28 3.52 12.30
N LYS A 12 9.55 3.78 12.65
CA LYS A 12 10.01 5.11 13.07
C LYS A 12 11.27 5.50 12.33
N ASP A 13 11.23 6.66 11.67
CA ASP A 13 12.35 7.31 10.97
C ASP A 13 13.13 6.39 10.02
N ILE A 14 12.39 5.54 9.29
CA ILE A 14 12.97 4.57 8.36
C ILE A 14 13.65 5.28 7.21
N GLU A 15 14.96 5.02 7.07
CA GLU A 15 15.75 5.39 5.91
C GLU A 15 16.25 4.12 5.20
N VAL A 16 16.07 4.06 3.87
CA VAL A 16 16.58 2.95 3.04
C VAL A 16 17.46 3.51 1.94
N LYS A 17 18.68 2.96 1.84
CA LYS A 17 19.62 3.28 0.77
C LYS A 17 19.96 2.05 -0.05
N PHE A 18 20.04 2.24 -1.36
CA PHE A 18 20.57 1.25 -2.31
C PHE A 18 21.93 1.68 -2.80
N ARG A 19 22.89 0.75 -2.76
CA ARG A 19 24.20 0.96 -3.37
C ARG A 19 24.09 0.70 -4.89
N VAL A 20 24.37 1.74 -5.68
CA VAL A 20 24.36 1.67 -7.14
C VAL A 20 25.73 2.10 -7.65
N ARG A 21 26.59 1.15 -7.99
CA ARG A 21 28.03 1.36 -8.29
C ARG A 21 28.72 2.04 -7.11
N ASP A 22 29.27 3.24 -7.31
CA ASP A 22 29.99 4.02 -6.30
C ASP A 22 29.10 5.05 -5.57
N ASN A 23 27.80 5.09 -5.91
CA ASN A 23 26.83 6.03 -5.35
C ASN A 23 25.77 5.32 -4.51
N TYR A 24 25.04 6.11 -3.71
CA TYR A 24 23.87 5.67 -2.96
C TYR A 24 22.62 6.37 -3.47
N LEU A 25 21.55 5.61 -3.65
CA LEU A 25 20.21 6.10 -3.91
C LEU A 25 19.41 5.99 -2.61
N THR A 26 18.91 7.11 -2.09
CA THR A 26 18.08 7.13 -0.86
C THR A 26 16.62 6.95 -1.23
N ALA A 27 16.14 5.70 -1.24
CA ALA A 27 14.80 5.37 -1.67
C ALA A 27 13.72 5.73 -0.63
N ILE A 28 14.05 5.65 0.67
CA ILE A 28 13.17 6.04 1.78
C ILE A 28 13.91 7.04 2.66
N ARG A 29 13.23 8.14 3.01
CA ARG A 29 13.82 9.32 3.63
C ARG A 29 13.10 9.68 4.95
N GLY A 30 13.32 8.91 6.02
CA GLY A 30 12.78 9.21 7.35
C GLY A 30 11.25 9.02 7.42
N VAL A 31 10.75 7.85 6.99
CA VAL A 31 9.31 7.55 7.05
C VAL A 31 8.95 6.95 8.40
N SER A 32 7.92 7.53 9.04
CA SER A 32 7.32 6.99 10.26
C SER A 32 5.85 6.65 10.01
N LEU A 33 5.41 5.49 10.54
CA LEU A 33 4.05 4.99 10.39
C LEU A 33 3.70 4.04 11.54
N ASP A 34 2.57 4.27 12.19
CA ASP A 34 1.95 3.30 13.09
C ASP A 34 0.75 2.63 12.40
N LEU A 35 0.73 1.29 12.42
CA LEU A 35 -0.40 0.49 11.95
C LEU A 35 -1.20 0.00 13.15
N TYR A 36 -2.52 0.13 13.06
CA TYR A 36 -3.44 -0.31 14.09
C TYR A 36 -4.05 -1.68 13.75
N GLU A 37 -4.40 -2.43 14.78
CA GLU A 37 -4.98 -3.76 14.62
C GLU A 37 -6.32 -3.71 13.89
N GLY A 38 -6.47 -4.54 12.86
CA GLY A 38 -7.70 -4.68 12.07
C GLY A 38 -7.96 -3.54 11.07
N GLU A 39 -7.08 -2.51 10.98
CA GLU A 39 -7.27 -1.45 9.99
C GLU A 39 -6.80 -1.84 8.60
N THR A 40 -7.31 -1.15 7.60
CA THR A 40 -6.73 -1.08 6.26
C THR A 40 -6.04 0.26 6.07
N PHE A 41 -4.71 0.24 5.97
CA PHE A 41 -3.89 1.42 5.66
C PHE A 41 -3.48 1.40 4.19
N ALA A 42 -3.78 2.45 3.43
CA ALA A 42 -3.35 2.57 2.05
C ALA A 42 -2.09 3.45 1.91
N ILE A 43 -1.17 3.06 1.03
CA ILE A 43 -0.03 3.89 0.62
C ILE A 43 -0.20 4.17 -0.88
N VAL A 44 -0.37 5.45 -1.22
CA VAL A 44 -0.59 5.91 -2.59
C VAL A 44 0.53 6.84 -3.07
N GLY A 45 0.70 6.98 -4.37
CA GLY A 45 1.69 7.85 -4.99
C GLY A 45 2.17 7.32 -6.33
N GLU A 46 2.91 8.14 -7.08
CA GLU A 46 3.48 7.77 -8.39
C GLU A 46 4.41 6.54 -8.30
N SER A 47 4.61 5.87 -9.43
CA SER A 47 5.63 4.82 -9.55
C SER A 47 7.00 5.36 -9.17
N GLY A 48 7.79 4.58 -8.42
CA GLY A 48 9.10 5.01 -7.92
C GLY A 48 9.08 5.93 -6.70
N SER A 49 7.92 6.25 -6.09
CA SER A 49 7.85 7.05 -4.86
C SER A 49 8.38 6.34 -3.60
N GLY A 50 8.62 5.01 -3.66
CA GLY A 50 9.20 4.22 -2.56
C GLY A 50 8.21 3.28 -1.86
N LYS A 51 6.95 3.21 -2.26
CA LYS A 51 5.87 2.44 -1.58
C LYS A 51 6.26 1.00 -1.27
N SER A 52 6.59 0.22 -2.29
CA SER A 52 6.99 -1.19 -2.14
C SER A 52 8.31 -1.35 -1.39
N VAL A 53 9.26 -0.40 -1.56
CA VAL A 53 10.53 -0.43 -0.81
C VAL A 53 10.28 -0.25 0.69
N PHE A 54 9.37 0.65 1.06
CA PHE A 54 9.02 0.87 2.47
C PHE A 54 8.42 -0.39 3.09
N THR A 55 7.46 -1.04 2.45
CA THR A 55 6.84 -2.26 3.00
C THR A 55 7.75 -3.48 2.97
N LYS A 56 8.71 -3.56 2.04
CA LYS A 56 9.77 -4.58 2.06
C LYS A 56 10.63 -4.53 3.33
N THR A 57 10.71 -3.39 4.03
CA THR A 57 11.41 -3.30 5.33
C THR A 57 10.70 -4.12 6.41
N PHE A 58 9.39 -4.36 6.31
CA PHE A 58 8.60 -5.12 7.28
C PHE A 58 8.76 -6.64 7.12
N THR A 59 9.25 -7.07 5.95
CA THR A 59 9.45 -8.48 5.62
C THR A 59 10.92 -8.85 5.37
N GLY A 60 11.84 -7.86 5.46
CA GLY A 60 13.26 -8.08 5.17
C GLY A 60 13.53 -8.52 3.73
N MET A 61 12.69 -8.07 2.79
CA MET A 61 12.79 -8.45 1.36
C MET A 61 13.38 -7.34 0.49
N LEU A 62 14.23 -6.49 1.08
CA LEU A 62 15.02 -5.55 0.30
C LEU A 62 15.97 -6.31 -0.64
N GLU A 63 16.25 -5.74 -1.79
CA GLU A 63 17.25 -6.24 -2.72
C GLU A 63 18.64 -6.27 -2.05
N SER A 64 19.52 -7.16 -2.49
CA SER A 64 20.84 -7.43 -1.86
C SER A 64 21.74 -6.20 -1.74
N ASN A 65 21.54 -5.19 -2.58
CA ASN A 65 22.25 -3.89 -2.54
C ASN A 65 21.53 -2.83 -1.71
N GLY A 66 20.35 -3.16 -1.12
CA GLY A 66 19.55 -2.28 -0.26
C GLY A 66 19.82 -2.52 1.22
N SER A 67 19.80 -1.45 2.02
CA SER A 67 19.94 -1.53 3.48
C SER A 67 19.10 -0.47 4.18
N ILE A 68 18.57 -0.82 5.35
CA ILE A 68 17.99 0.14 6.29
C ILE A 68 19.16 0.82 7.00
N THR A 69 19.33 2.12 6.77
CA THR A 69 20.45 2.91 7.31
C THR A 69 20.09 3.69 8.56
N ASN A 70 18.81 3.91 8.80
CA ASN A 70 18.28 4.56 10.00
C ASN A 70 16.88 4.05 10.35
N GLY A 71 16.48 4.22 11.59
CA GLY A 71 15.16 3.94 12.11
C GLY A 71 14.99 2.54 12.68
N SER A 72 13.75 2.23 13.07
CA SER A 72 13.34 0.93 13.64
C SER A 72 11.96 0.54 13.17
N VAL A 73 11.71 -0.78 13.07
CA VAL A 73 10.39 -1.36 12.79
C VAL A 73 10.04 -2.31 13.93
N MET A 74 9.16 -1.85 14.81
CA MET A 74 8.72 -2.65 15.97
C MET A 74 7.47 -3.46 15.60
N PHE A 75 7.55 -4.77 15.77
CA PHE A 75 6.44 -5.72 15.59
C PHE A 75 6.47 -6.75 16.73
N GLU A 76 5.37 -6.86 17.47
CA GLU A 76 5.27 -7.78 18.63
C GLU A 76 6.46 -7.67 19.61
N GLY A 77 6.91 -6.46 19.89
CA GLY A 77 8.03 -6.20 20.81
C GLY A 77 9.42 -6.51 20.23
N LYS A 78 9.52 -6.92 18.95
CA LYS A 78 10.79 -7.15 18.26
C LYS A 78 11.07 -6.05 17.25
N ASP A 79 12.32 -5.63 17.18
CA ASP A 79 12.79 -4.71 16.14
C ASP A 79 13.22 -5.50 14.90
N LEU A 80 12.41 -5.45 13.85
CA LEU A 80 12.62 -6.20 12.61
C LEU A 80 13.89 -5.74 11.87
N THR A 81 14.35 -4.51 12.07
CA THR A 81 15.56 -3.99 11.42
C THR A 81 16.84 -4.68 11.91
N LYS A 82 16.76 -5.38 13.05
CA LYS A 82 17.89 -6.13 13.64
C LYS A 82 17.98 -7.58 13.19
N LEU A 83 16.97 -8.08 12.48
CA LEU A 83 16.94 -9.44 11.94
C LEU A 83 17.89 -9.50 10.72
N LYS A 84 18.84 -10.45 10.73
CA LYS A 84 19.91 -10.51 9.72
C LYS A 84 19.91 -11.79 8.90
N THR A 85 19.36 -12.87 9.46
CA THR A 85 19.39 -14.20 8.84
C THR A 85 18.00 -14.65 8.43
N ASP A 86 17.89 -15.51 7.41
CA ASP A 86 16.61 -16.08 7.01
C ASP A 86 15.94 -16.83 8.16
N ARG A 87 16.73 -17.43 9.08
CA ARG A 87 16.21 -18.10 10.27
C ARG A 87 15.51 -17.11 11.22
N ASP A 88 16.01 -15.88 11.34
CA ASP A 88 15.35 -14.85 12.17
C ASP A 88 13.98 -14.47 11.60
N TRP A 89 13.84 -14.50 10.27
CA TRP A 89 12.62 -14.16 9.54
C TRP A 89 11.62 -15.31 9.42
N GLU A 90 12.04 -16.56 9.65
CA GLU A 90 11.23 -17.76 9.40
C GLU A 90 9.88 -17.77 10.16
N GLY A 91 9.87 -17.27 11.40
CA GLY A 91 8.64 -17.15 12.20
C GLY A 91 7.82 -15.87 11.96
N ILE A 92 8.22 -15.02 11.01
CA ILE A 92 7.58 -13.74 10.71
C ILE A 92 7.07 -13.71 9.27
N ARG A 93 7.97 -13.93 8.30
CA ARG A 93 7.67 -13.91 6.87
C ARG A 93 6.78 -15.08 6.47
N GLY A 94 5.59 -14.78 5.92
CA GLY A 94 4.60 -15.79 5.55
C GLY A 94 3.77 -16.33 6.73
N ALA A 95 4.29 -16.31 7.95
CA ALA A 95 3.60 -16.77 9.13
C ALA A 95 2.76 -15.66 9.81
N LYS A 96 3.36 -14.48 10.02
CA LYS A 96 2.72 -13.34 10.73
C LYS A 96 2.53 -12.12 9.86
N ILE A 97 3.44 -11.90 8.90
CA ILE A 97 3.37 -10.86 7.87
C ILE A 97 3.46 -11.56 6.53
N SER A 98 2.40 -11.48 5.74
CA SER A 98 2.32 -12.04 4.39
C SER A 98 2.22 -10.93 3.35
N THR A 99 2.68 -11.22 2.14
CA THR A 99 2.65 -10.27 1.02
C THR A 99 2.01 -10.90 -0.21
N ILE A 100 1.07 -10.19 -0.81
CA ILE A 100 0.54 -10.44 -2.16
C ILE A 100 1.29 -9.49 -3.08
N PHE A 101 2.00 -10.03 -4.07
CA PHE A 101 2.78 -9.27 -5.04
C PHE A 101 1.95 -8.93 -6.29
N GLN A 102 2.44 -7.96 -7.05
CA GLN A 102 1.77 -7.35 -8.20
C GLN A 102 1.33 -8.34 -9.29
N ASP A 103 2.12 -9.38 -9.58
CA ASP A 103 1.83 -10.34 -10.64
C ASP A 103 1.62 -11.76 -10.08
N PRO A 104 0.39 -12.31 -10.17
CA PRO A 104 0.10 -13.65 -9.68
C PRO A 104 0.83 -14.74 -10.48
N MET A 105 1.11 -14.51 -11.75
CA MET A 105 1.76 -15.52 -12.61
C MET A 105 3.23 -15.69 -12.26
N THR A 106 3.90 -14.63 -11.81
CA THR A 106 5.29 -14.71 -11.34
C THR A 106 5.38 -15.19 -9.88
N SER A 107 4.28 -15.08 -9.13
CA SER A 107 4.21 -15.53 -7.72
C SER A 107 4.03 -17.05 -7.59
N LEU A 108 3.45 -17.71 -8.61
CA LEU A 108 3.21 -19.13 -8.62
C LEU A 108 4.29 -19.88 -9.43
N ASN A 109 4.76 -21.00 -8.90
CA ASN A 109 5.70 -21.87 -9.63
C ASN A 109 4.95 -22.66 -10.70
N PRO A 110 5.23 -22.45 -12.03
CA PRO A 110 4.44 -23.03 -13.11
C PRO A 110 4.57 -24.55 -13.24
N ILE A 111 5.63 -25.14 -12.69
CA ILE A 111 5.90 -26.60 -12.78
C ILE A 111 5.43 -27.36 -11.53
N ARG A 112 4.77 -26.69 -10.57
CA ARG A 112 4.19 -27.30 -9.37
C ARG A 112 2.68 -27.17 -9.37
N THR A 113 2.00 -28.17 -8.83
CA THR A 113 0.54 -28.10 -8.69
C THR A 113 0.12 -27.03 -7.67
N ILE A 114 -1.05 -26.47 -7.85
CA ILE A 114 -1.62 -25.44 -6.97
C ILE A 114 -1.68 -25.92 -5.51
N GLY A 115 -2.24 -27.10 -5.29
CA GLY A 115 -2.36 -27.66 -3.96
C GLY A 115 -1.00 -27.89 -3.29
N SER A 116 0.02 -28.30 -4.03
CA SER A 116 1.36 -28.50 -3.47
C SER A 116 2.00 -27.19 -2.99
N GLN A 117 1.71 -26.08 -3.64
CA GLN A 117 2.23 -24.77 -3.26
C GLN A 117 1.55 -24.22 -2.00
N ILE A 118 0.24 -24.45 -1.84
CA ILE A 118 -0.48 -24.06 -0.63
C ILE A 118 -0.05 -24.93 0.55
N THR A 119 -0.01 -26.27 0.38
CA THR A 119 0.35 -27.20 1.46
C THR A 119 1.78 -27.01 1.96
N GLU A 120 2.73 -26.68 1.08
CA GLU A 120 4.12 -26.42 1.48
C GLU A 120 4.21 -25.30 2.52
N VAL A 121 3.49 -24.21 2.32
CA VAL A 121 3.48 -23.07 3.25
C VAL A 121 2.85 -23.49 4.58
N ILE A 122 1.74 -24.21 4.52
CA ILE A 122 1.04 -24.72 5.71
C ILE A 122 1.96 -25.67 6.51
N GLU A 123 2.53 -26.69 5.87
CA GLU A 123 3.44 -27.65 6.49
C GLU A 123 4.64 -26.95 7.14
N LYS A 124 5.25 -26.02 6.40
CA LYS A 124 6.44 -25.29 6.87
C LYS A 124 6.19 -24.48 8.14
N HIS A 125 5.06 -23.78 8.22
CA HIS A 125 4.81 -22.81 9.30
C HIS A 125 3.95 -23.37 10.44
N GLN A 126 3.08 -24.35 10.17
CA GLN A 126 2.19 -24.92 11.19
C GLN A 126 2.70 -26.27 11.73
N GLY A 127 3.62 -26.94 11.02
CA GLY A 127 4.17 -28.23 11.46
C GLY A 127 3.14 -29.37 11.50
N ILE A 128 2.02 -29.26 10.76
CA ILE A 128 0.96 -30.27 10.70
C ILE A 128 1.25 -31.33 9.64
N SER A 129 0.51 -32.44 9.68
CA SER A 129 0.66 -33.52 8.71
C SER A 129 0.25 -33.08 7.32
N ARG A 130 0.86 -33.67 6.28
CA ARG A 130 0.51 -33.42 4.87
C ARG A 130 -0.97 -33.66 4.56
N GLY A 131 -1.60 -34.63 5.24
CA GLY A 131 -3.02 -34.92 5.08
C GLY A 131 -3.91 -33.80 5.62
N ASP A 132 -3.55 -33.24 6.76
CA ASP A 132 -4.27 -32.12 7.36
C ASP A 132 -3.99 -30.81 6.60
N ALA A 133 -2.76 -30.60 6.16
CA ALA A 133 -2.40 -29.48 5.29
C ALA A 133 -3.19 -29.51 3.96
N LYS A 134 -3.41 -30.70 3.36
CA LYS A 134 -4.25 -30.84 2.16
C LYS A 134 -5.70 -30.47 2.42
N LYS A 135 -6.28 -30.89 3.54
CA LYS A 135 -7.66 -30.50 3.90
C LYS A 135 -7.79 -28.99 4.05
N GLN A 136 -6.89 -28.39 4.83
CA GLN A 136 -6.87 -26.94 5.04
C GLN A 136 -6.65 -26.18 3.72
N ALA A 137 -5.80 -26.67 2.84
CA ALA A 137 -5.57 -26.04 1.53
C ALA A 137 -6.84 -26.07 0.65
N ILE A 138 -7.59 -27.19 0.63
CA ILE A 138 -8.85 -27.29 -0.11
C ILE A 138 -9.88 -26.31 0.46
N GLU A 139 -10.03 -26.24 1.79
CA GLU A 139 -10.93 -25.31 2.46
C GLU A 139 -10.58 -23.85 2.12
N LEU A 140 -9.29 -23.50 2.09
CA LEU A 140 -8.82 -22.16 1.68
C LEU A 140 -9.13 -21.87 0.21
N MET A 141 -8.93 -22.84 -0.69
CA MET A 141 -9.29 -22.68 -2.10
C MET A 141 -10.79 -22.42 -2.28
N GLU A 142 -11.65 -23.14 -1.54
CA GLU A 142 -13.09 -22.92 -1.55
C GLU A 142 -13.45 -21.52 -1.02
N ARG A 143 -12.81 -21.13 0.11
CA ARG A 143 -13.03 -19.81 0.75
C ARG A 143 -12.67 -18.63 -0.16
N VAL A 144 -11.63 -18.75 -0.97
CA VAL A 144 -11.30 -17.72 -1.97
C VAL A 144 -12.12 -17.84 -3.26
N GLY A 145 -13.10 -18.75 -3.32
CA GLY A 145 -14.05 -18.89 -4.42
C GLY A 145 -13.55 -19.75 -5.59
N ILE A 146 -12.64 -20.69 -5.36
CA ILE A 146 -12.28 -21.72 -6.35
C ILE A 146 -13.33 -22.84 -6.30
N GLN A 147 -14.15 -22.94 -7.34
CA GLN A 147 -15.16 -24.00 -7.45
C GLN A 147 -14.51 -25.36 -7.67
N ASN A 148 -15.08 -26.40 -7.06
CA ASN A 148 -14.58 -27.79 -7.14
C ASN A 148 -13.10 -27.91 -6.72
N ALA A 149 -12.70 -27.24 -5.63
CA ALA A 149 -11.34 -27.10 -5.16
C ALA A 149 -10.61 -28.46 -5.02
N ALA A 150 -11.30 -29.47 -4.48
CA ALA A 150 -10.72 -30.81 -4.32
C ALA A 150 -10.28 -31.46 -5.65
N ASN A 151 -11.04 -31.25 -6.73
CA ASN A 151 -10.67 -31.79 -8.06
C ASN A 151 -9.56 -30.96 -8.72
N ARG A 152 -9.52 -29.66 -8.42
CA ARG A 152 -8.55 -28.73 -8.99
C ARG A 152 -7.24 -28.65 -8.20
N PHE A 153 -7.16 -29.30 -7.05
CA PHE A 153 -6.01 -29.29 -6.15
C PHE A 153 -4.70 -29.71 -6.86
N ASP A 154 -4.79 -30.72 -7.73
CA ASP A 154 -3.63 -31.28 -8.44
C ASP A 154 -3.41 -30.64 -9.83
N GLU A 155 -4.17 -29.57 -10.19
CA GLU A 155 -3.96 -28.79 -11.41
C GLU A 155 -2.77 -27.83 -11.27
N TYR A 156 -2.23 -27.39 -12.41
CA TYR A 156 -1.11 -26.46 -12.52
C TYR A 156 -1.60 -25.02 -12.76
N PRO A 157 -0.76 -23.99 -12.47
CA PRO A 157 -1.13 -22.58 -12.68
C PRO A 157 -1.64 -22.25 -14.09
N PHE A 158 -1.08 -22.84 -15.13
CA PHE A 158 -1.49 -22.58 -16.52
C PHE A 158 -2.92 -23.08 -16.86
N GLN A 159 -3.54 -23.89 -16.01
CA GLN A 159 -4.92 -24.36 -16.13
C GLN A 159 -5.93 -23.41 -15.47
N TYR A 160 -5.43 -22.33 -14.84
CA TYR A 160 -6.22 -21.33 -14.16
C TYR A 160 -6.22 -20.00 -14.93
N SER A 161 -7.32 -19.24 -14.83
CA SER A 161 -7.33 -17.85 -15.31
C SER A 161 -6.51 -16.94 -14.40
N GLY A 162 -6.13 -15.74 -14.87
CA GLY A 162 -5.39 -14.77 -14.07
C GLY A 162 -6.08 -14.43 -12.74
N GLY A 163 -7.39 -14.21 -12.75
CA GLY A 163 -8.18 -13.98 -11.54
C GLY A 163 -8.22 -15.19 -10.60
N MET A 164 -8.24 -16.41 -11.14
CA MET A 164 -8.13 -17.62 -10.31
C MET A 164 -6.74 -17.77 -9.71
N CYS A 165 -5.67 -17.50 -10.46
CA CYS A 165 -4.30 -17.48 -9.94
C CYS A 165 -4.17 -16.46 -8.80
N GLN A 166 -4.76 -15.27 -8.96
CA GLN A 166 -4.77 -14.25 -7.89
C GLN A 166 -5.47 -14.75 -6.62
N ARG A 167 -6.61 -15.42 -6.76
CA ARG A 167 -7.32 -16.04 -5.63
C ARG A 167 -6.45 -17.10 -4.93
N ILE A 168 -5.67 -17.88 -5.67
CA ILE A 168 -4.72 -18.85 -5.12
C ILE A 168 -3.57 -18.14 -4.37
N VAL A 169 -3.02 -17.06 -4.91
CA VAL A 169 -1.99 -16.25 -4.21
C VAL A 169 -2.55 -15.70 -2.90
N ILE A 170 -3.81 -15.24 -2.88
CA ILE A 170 -4.50 -14.82 -1.65
C ILE A 170 -4.64 -15.99 -0.67
N ALA A 171 -5.04 -17.19 -1.14
CA ALA A 171 -5.13 -18.38 -0.29
C ALA A 171 -3.78 -18.74 0.34
N ILE A 172 -2.68 -18.71 -0.44
CA ILE A 172 -1.32 -18.92 0.06
C ILE A 172 -0.97 -17.87 1.12
N ALA A 173 -1.21 -16.59 0.85
CA ALA A 173 -0.88 -15.51 1.76
C ALA A 173 -1.64 -15.59 3.10
N LEU A 174 -2.87 -16.11 3.08
CA LEU A 174 -3.72 -16.24 4.27
C LEU A 174 -3.60 -17.62 4.97
N SER A 175 -2.86 -18.57 4.41
CA SER A 175 -2.79 -19.95 4.88
C SER A 175 -2.29 -20.11 6.31
N CYS A 176 -1.50 -19.15 6.80
CA CYS A 176 -0.97 -19.15 8.17
C CYS A 176 -1.66 -18.15 9.12
N HIS A 177 -2.81 -17.59 8.73
CA HIS A 177 -3.55 -16.58 9.50
C HIS A 177 -2.66 -15.41 9.93
N PRO A 178 -2.06 -14.66 8.97
CA PRO A 178 -1.13 -13.60 9.28
C PRO A 178 -1.83 -12.47 10.04
N LYS A 179 -1.07 -11.75 10.88
CA LYS A 179 -1.57 -10.53 11.55
C LYS A 179 -1.59 -9.33 10.60
N ILE A 180 -0.65 -9.32 9.63
CA ILE A 180 -0.55 -8.24 8.63
C ILE A 180 -0.50 -8.87 7.24
N LEU A 181 -1.36 -8.38 6.34
CA LEU A 181 -1.36 -8.69 4.93
C LEU A 181 -0.93 -7.44 4.14
N ILE A 182 0.17 -7.53 3.40
CA ILE A 182 0.63 -6.49 2.49
C ILE A 182 0.12 -6.84 1.09
N CYS A 183 -0.65 -5.94 0.49
CA CYS A 183 -1.17 -6.05 -0.87
C CYS A 183 -0.41 -5.04 -1.76
N ASP A 184 0.64 -5.49 -2.44
CA ASP A 184 1.45 -4.63 -3.32
C ASP A 184 0.90 -4.70 -4.74
N GLU A 185 0.07 -3.73 -5.10
CA GLU A 185 -0.66 -3.63 -6.39
C GLU A 185 -1.39 -4.93 -6.77
N PRO A 186 -2.25 -5.49 -5.93
CA PRO A 186 -2.77 -6.85 -6.06
C PRO A 186 -3.69 -7.07 -7.26
N THR A 187 -4.02 -6.03 -8.02
CA THR A 187 -5.00 -6.08 -9.12
C THR A 187 -4.49 -5.52 -10.44
N THR A 188 -3.26 -5.02 -10.53
CA THR A 188 -2.73 -4.31 -11.72
C THR A 188 -2.73 -5.15 -13.00
N ALA A 189 -2.61 -6.48 -12.90
CA ALA A 189 -2.59 -7.39 -14.05
C ALA A 189 -3.98 -7.96 -14.41
N LEU A 190 -5.06 -7.45 -13.83
CA LEU A 190 -6.42 -7.98 -13.97
C LEU A 190 -7.35 -6.97 -14.67
N ASP A 191 -8.39 -7.48 -15.33
CA ASP A 191 -9.47 -6.65 -15.86
C ASP A 191 -10.30 -6.02 -14.73
N VAL A 192 -10.98 -4.90 -15.02
CA VAL A 192 -11.70 -4.07 -14.03
C VAL A 192 -12.74 -4.88 -13.24
N THR A 193 -13.45 -5.80 -13.89
CA THR A 193 -14.48 -6.62 -13.23
C THR A 193 -13.86 -7.57 -12.21
N ILE A 194 -12.77 -8.22 -12.57
CA ILE A 194 -12.03 -9.12 -11.66
C ILE A 194 -11.34 -8.33 -10.56
N GLN A 195 -10.81 -7.12 -10.84
CA GLN A 195 -10.26 -6.25 -9.82
C GLN A 195 -11.26 -6.01 -8.68
N ALA A 196 -12.49 -5.57 -9.01
CA ALA A 196 -13.53 -5.32 -8.02
C ALA A 196 -13.84 -6.56 -7.17
N GLN A 197 -13.89 -7.74 -7.79
CA GLN A 197 -14.12 -9.00 -7.09
C GLN A 197 -12.97 -9.37 -6.14
N ILE A 198 -11.71 -9.17 -6.54
CA ILE A 198 -10.53 -9.44 -5.71
C ILE A 198 -10.47 -8.49 -4.52
N ILE A 199 -10.75 -7.21 -4.74
CA ILE A 199 -10.79 -6.19 -3.68
C ILE A 199 -11.88 -6.53 -2.65
N SER A 200 -13.09 -6.86 -3.11
CA SER A 200 -14.17 -7.29 -2.22
C SER A 200 -13.80 -8.55 -1.44
N LEU A 201 -13.20 -9.55 -2.11
CA LEU A 201 -12.76 -10.77 -1.47
C LEU A 201 -11.77 -10.50 -0.32
N ILE A 202 -10.73 -9.67 -0.55
CA ILE A 202 -9.73 -9.35 0.49
C ILE A 202 -10.40 -8.62 1.65
N ARG A 203 -11.29 -7.66 1.38
CA ARG A 203 -12.03 -6.91 2.40
C ARG A 203 -12.94 -7.83 3.24
N ASP A 204 -13.65 -8.76 2.59
CA ASP A 204 -14.55 -9.67 3.28
C ASP A 204 -13.77 -10.67 4.15
N LEU A 205 -12.64 -11.17 3.64
CA LEU A 205 -11.72 -12.02 4.41
C LEU A 205 -11.06 -11.26 5.57
N GLN A 206 -10.73 -9.99 5.40
CA GLN A 206 -10.20 -9.15 6.47
C GLN A 206 -11.21 -8.98 7.61
N LYS A 207 -12.47 -8.70 7.29
CA LYS A 207 -13.55 -8.60 8.29
C LYS A 207 -13.79 -9.91 9.03
N GLU A 208 -13.69 -11.03 8.33
CA GLU A 208 -13.89 -12.37 8.90
C GLU A 208 -12.72 -12.81 9.78
N LEU A 209 -11.49 -12.59 9.33
CA LEU A 209 -10.27 -13.10 9.95
C LEU A 209 -9.56 -12.09 10.87
N GLY A 210 -9.90 -10.80 10.79
CA GLY A 210 -9.41 -9.75 11.70
C GLY A 210 -7.97 -9.32 11.47
N PHE A 211 -7.34 -9.59 10.31
CA PHE A 211 -5.98 -9.15 10.03
C PHE A 211 -5.92 -7.66 9.64
N THR A 212 -4.76 -7.04 9.85
CA THR A 212 -4.47 -5.67 9.39
C THR A 212 -3.99 -5.72 7.96
N THR A 213 -4.43 -4.78 7.11
CA THR A 213 -4.05 -4.74 5.68
C THR A 213 -3.25 -3.49 5.37
N ILE A 214 -2.18 -3.64 4.59
CA ILE A 214 -1.49 -2.53 3.92
C ILE A 214 -1.77 -2.65 2.43
N TYR A 215 -2.48 -1.68 1.86
CA TYR A 215 -2.70 -1.58 0.43
C TYR A 215 -1.70 -0.62 -0.21
N ILE A 216 -0.92 -1.10 -1.18
CA ILE A 216 -0.11 -0.26 -2.06
C ILE A 216 -0.80 -0.23 -3.41
N THR A 217 -1.18 0.95 -3.86
CA THR A 217 -1.83 1.13 -5.16
C THR A 217 -1.65 2.57 -5.66
N HIS A 218 -1.75 2.75 -6.96
CA HIS A 218 -1.90 4.05 -7.60
C HIS A 218 -3.38 4.38 -7.89
N ASP A 219 -4.29 3.43 -7.68
CA ASP A 219 -5.73 3.61 -7.90
C ASP A 219 -6.41 4.16 -6.64
N LEU A 220 -6.69 5.46 -6.67
CA LEU A 220 -7.35 6.17 -5.57
C LEU A 220 -8.82 5.75 -5.40
N GLY A 221 -9.47 5.25 -6.47
CA GLY A 221 -10.82 4.70 -6.40
C GLY A 221 -10.88 3.44 -5.52
N VAL A 222 -9.87 2.57 -5.64
CA VAL A 222 -9.71 1.41 -4.76
C VAL A 222 -9.54 1.86 -3.32
N VAL A 223 -8.64 2.82 -3.07
CA VAL A 223 -8.36 3.33 -1.72
C VAL A 223 -9.60 3.89 -1.05
N ALA A 224 -10.39 4.70 -1.75
CA ALA A 224 -11.63 5.26 -1.23
C ALA A 224 -12.65 4.21 -0.75
N ASN A 225 -12.59 2.98 -1.32
CA ASN A 225 -13.54 1.90 -1.01
C ASN A 225 -13.06 0.96 0.10
N VAL A 226 -11.75 0.87 0.34
CA VAL A 226 -11.21 -0.17 1.23
C VAL A 226 -10.43 0.37 2.41
N ALA A 227 -9.87 1.58 2.32
CA ALA A 227 -8.95 2.07 3.34
C ALA A 227 -9.66 2.85 4.44
N ASP A 228 -9.21 2.66 5.67
CA ASP A 228 -9.57 3.48 6.82
C ASP A 228 -8.69 4.74 6.87
N ARG A 229 -7.39 4.55 6.62
CA ARG A 229 -6.39 5.63 6.61
C ARG A 229 -5.53 5.53 5.36
N VAL A 230 -5.00 6.66 4.94
CA VAL A 230 -4.14 6.75 3.75
C VAL A 230 -2.90 7.59 4.03
N GLY A 231 -1.78 7.15 3.47
CA GLY A 231 -0.53 7.90 3.39
C GLY A 231 -0.16 8.16 1.94
N VAL A 232 -0.01 9.43 1.58
CA VAL A 232 0.43 9.85 0.25
C VAL A 232 1.95 9.92 0.23
N MET A 233 2.58 9.15 -0.65
CA MET A 233 4.02 9.02 -0.70
C MET A 233 4.60 9.68 -1.96
N TYR A 234 5.62 10.53 -1.77
CA TYR A 234 6.35 11.21 -2.83
C TYR A 234 7.83 11.31 -2.49
N GLY A 235 8.72 11.06 -3.46
CA GLY A 235 10.17 11.23 -3.30
C GLY A 235 10.77 10.53 -2.07
N GLY A 236 10.27 9.33 -1.73
CA GLY A 236 10.73 8.53 -0.60
C GLY A 236 10.19 8.95 0.77
N GLN A 237 9.17 9.81 0.83
CA GLN A 237 8.56 10.26 2.09
C GLN A 237 7.04 10.17 2.04
N ILE A 238 6.41 9.99 3.20
CA ILE A 238 4.98 10.30 3.37
C ILE A 238 4.87 11.81 3.52
N ILE A 239 4.10 12.45 2.63
CA ILE A 239 3.94 13.90 2.58
C ILE A 239 2.59 14.36 3.10
N GLU A 240 1.60 13.49 3.11
CA GLU A 240 0.28 13.72 3.69
C GLU A 240 -0.28 12.38 4.18
N TYR A 241 -0.90 12.37 5.36
CA TYR A 241 -1.59 11.19 5.87
C TYR A 241 -2.75 11.57 6.78
N GLY A 242 -3.75 10.70 6.84
CA GLY A 242 -4.94 10.90 7.68
C GLY A 242 -5.98 9.80 7.45
N ASN A 243 -7.18 9.99 7.99
CA ASN A 243 -8.32 9.20 7.60
C ASN A 243 -8.59 9.40 6.11
N VAL A 244 -9.07 8.38 5.42
CA VAL A 244 -9.28 8.45 3.97
C VAL A 244 -10.21 9.60 3.59
N GLU A 245 -11.28 9.82 4.35
CA GLU A 245 -12.22 10.91 4.12
C GLU A 245 -11.55 12.29 4.23
N GLU A 246 -10.69 12.50 5.24
CA GLU A 246 -9.99 13.77 5.45
C GLU A 246 -9.05 14.09 4.29
N VAL A 247 -8.22 13.12 3.89
CA VAL A 247 -7.23 13.32 2.84
C VAL A 247 -7.89 13.46 1.47
N PHE A 248 -9.01 12.75 1.22
CA PHE A 248 -9.70 12.81 -0.07
C PHE A 248 -10.60 14.04 -0.20
N PHE A 249 -11.28 14.46 0.88
CA PHE A 249 -12.23 15.58 0.82
C PHE A 249 -11.59 16.93 1.17
N ASP A 250 -10.52 16.93 1.97
CA ASP A 250 -9.81 18.15 2.36
C ASP A 250 -8.28 18.01 2.21
N PRO A 251 -7.78 17.58 1.02
CA PRO A 251 -6.35 17.43 0.78
C PRO A 251 -5.63 18.76 1.01
N ARG A 252 -4.42 18.69 1.56
CA ARG A 252 -3.64 19.88 1.93
C ARG A 252 -2.35 20.02 1.15
N HIS A 253 -1.73 18.91 0.77
CA HIS A 253 -0.50 18.97 0.00
C HIS A 253 -0.78 19.16 -1.50
N PRO A 254 -0.09 20.07 -2.22
CA PRO A 254 -0.30 20.30 -3.66
C PRO A 254 -0.12 19.04 -4.52
N TYR A 255 0.75 18.11 -4.14
CA TYR A 255 0.87 16.83 -4.83
C TYR A 255 -0.41 15.97 -4.69
N THR A 256 -1.03 15.96 -3.51
CA THR A 256 -2.31 15.27 -3.30
C THR A 256 -3.43 15.90 -4.14
N TRP A 257 -3.44 17.24 -4.28
CA TRP A 257 -4.36 17.94 -5.18
C TRP A 257 -4.18 17.46 -6.61
N ALA A 258 -2.93 17.39 -7.07
CA ALA A 258 -2.60 16.97 -8.42
C ALA A 258 -3.00 15.50 -8.69
N LEU A 259 -2.72 14.60 -7.73
CA LEU A 259 -3.14 13.19 -7.81
C LEU A 259 -4.66 13.05 -7.92
N LEU A 260 -5.41 13.72 -7.05
CA LEU A 260 -6.88 13.67 -7.07
C LEU A 260 -7.45 14.30 -8.34
N SER A 261 -6.88 15.44 -8.79
CA SER A 261 -7.33 16.12 -10.03
C SER A 261 -7.06 15.29 -11.29
N SER A 262 -6.12 14.35 -11.26
CA SER A 262 -5.83 13.45 -12.39
C SER A 262 -6.80 12.28 -12.52
N LEU A 263 -7.74 12.11 -11.58
CA LEU A 263 -8.73 11.05 -11.63
C LEU A 263 -9.75 11.29 -12.77
N PRO A 264 -9.92 10.34 -13.72
CA PRO A 264 -10.87 10.50 -14.81
C PRO A 264 -12.31 10.73 -14.36
N GLN A 265 -12.69 10.13 -13.22
CA GLN A 265 -14.02 10.25 -12.62
C GLN A 265 -14.35 11.67 -12.13
N LEU A 266 -13.31 12.46 -11.83
CA LEU A 266 -13.44 13.85 -11.38
C LEU A 266 -13.31 14.84 -12.53
N GLY A 267 -12.91 14.38 -13.72
CA GLY A 267 -12.76 15.19 -14.92
C GLY A 267 -14.13 15.68 -15.44
N VAL A 268 -14.16 16.90 -15.94
CA VAL A 268 -15.32 17.44 -16.66
C VAL A 268 -15.23 16.99 -18.12
N LYS A 269 -16.30 16.38 -18.64
CA LYS A 269 -16.35 15.91 -20.03
C LYS A 269 -16.05 17.06 -21.00
N GLY A 270 -14.98 16.95 -21.79
CA GLY A 270 -14.54 17.96 -22.74
C GLY A 270 -13.47 18.93 -22.22
N GLN A 271 -13.02 18.78 -20.97
CA GLN A 271 -11.82 19.47 -20.46
C GLN A 271 -10.64 18.51 -20.43
N GLU A 272 -9.43 19.03 -20.60
CA GLU A 272 -8.21 18.24 -20.41
C GLU A 272 -8.09 17.83 -18.94
N LEU A 273 -7.71 16.56 -18.70
CA LEU A 273 -7.40 16.09 -17.35
C LEU A 273 -6.15 16.82 -16.85
N TYR A 274 -6.17 17.21 -15.59
CA TYR A 274 -4.98 17.74 -14.94
C TYR A 274 -3.89 16.66 -14.91
N TYR A 275 -2.69 17.02 -15.32
CA TYR A 275 -1.52 16.15 -15.24
C TYR A 275 -0.38 16.84 -14.48
N ILE A 276 0.36 16.06 -13.73
CA ILE A 276 1.50 16.59 -12.96
C ILE A 276 2.68 16.79 -13.91
N THR A 277 3.04 18.04 -14.13
CA THR A 277 4.16 18.40 -15.03
C THR A 277 5.52 18.02 -14.44
N GLY A 278 6.52 17.84 -15.30
CA GLY A 278 7.89 17.53 -14.89
C GLY A 278 8.12 16.08 -14.49
N THR A 279 9.33 15.78 -14.03
CA THR A 279 9.76 14.44 -13.61
C THR A 279 9.94 14.38 -12.09
N PRO A 280 9.70 13.21 -11.45
CA PRO A 280 10.04 13.01 -10.05
C PRO A 280 11.50 13.34 -9.75
N PRO A 281 11.83 13.74 -8.50
CA PRO A 281 13.18 14.11 -8.14
C PRO A 281 14.15 12.92 -8.23
N SER A 282 15.39 13.20 -8.56
CA SER A 282 16.46 12.20 -8.50
C SER A 282 16.81 11.88 -7.05
N LEU A 283 16.61 10.64 -6.63
CA LEU A 283 16.92 10.15 -5.29
C LEU A 283 18.41 9.80 -5.07
N TYR A 284 19.25 10.00 -6.09
CA TYR A 284 20.72 9.92 -5.96
C TYR A 284 21.31 11.10 -5.22
N ASN A 285 20.66 12.26 -5.31
CA ASN A 285 21.10 13.46 -4.60
C ASN A 285 20.39 13.59 -3.26
N GLN A 286 21.09 14.13 -2.27
CA GLN A 286 20.46 14.46 -1.00
C GLN A 286 19.47 15.61 -1.22
N ILE A 287 18.18 15.34 -1.05
CA ILE A 287 17.12 16.34 -1.11
C ILE A 287 17.03 17.01 0.26
N LYS A 288 17.29 18.33 0.32
CA LYS A 288 17.28 19.14 1.56
C LYS A 288 16.07 20.08 1.63
N CYS A 289 15.31 20.14 0.57
CA CYS A 289 14.13 21.01 0.36
C CYS A 289 12.89 20.16 0.15
N ASP A 290 11.74 20.79 -0.09
CA ASP A 290 10.56 20.06 -0.53
C ASP A 290 10.83 19.34 -1.86
N ALA A 291 10.71 18.02 -1.84
CA ALA A 291 10.93 17.20 -3.03
C ALA A 291 9.96 17.52 -4.18
N PHE A 292 8.78 18.05 -3.86
CA PHE A 292 7.76 18.41 -4.85
C PHE A 292 7.90 19.85 -5.37
N ALA A 293 8.67 20.72 -4.72
CA ALA A 293 8.81 22.13 -5.08
C ALA A 293 9.01 22.40 -6.60
N PRO A 294 9.88 21.66 -7.33
CA PRO A 294 10.09 21.89 -8.77
C PRO A 294 8.86 21.60 -9.65
N ARG A 295 7.87 20.87 -9.14
CA ARG A 295 6.64 20.48 -9.83
C ARG A 295 5.40 21.16 -9.23
N ASN A 296 5.58 21.96 -8.19
CA ASN A 296 4.52 22.63 -7.46
C ASN A 296 4.31 24.03 -8.01
N GLU A 297 3.20 24.26 -8.71
CA GLU A 297 2.83 25.59 -9.24
C GLU A 297 2.59 26.63 -8.13
N HIS A 298 2.37 26.17 -6.89
CA HIS A 298 2.16 27.00 -5.71
C HIS A 298 3.39 27.03 -4.78
N ALA A 299 4.58 26.62 -5.29
CA ALA A 299 5.78 26.57 -4.47
C ALA A 299 6.13 27.98 -3.95
N LEU A 300 6.42 28.04 -2.66
CA LEU A 300 6.97 29.20 -2.00
C LEU A 300 8.51 29.17 -2.10
N LYS A 301 9.15 30.32 -1.95
CA LYS A 301 10.62 30.38 -1.98
C LYS A 301 11.25 29.43 -0.96
N ILE A 302 10.65 29.28 0.22
CA ILE A 302 11.13 28.40 1.28
C ILE A 302 11.07 26.91 0.90
N ASP A 303 10.14 26.49 0.01
CA ASP A 303 10.07 25.11 -0.47
C ASP A 303 11.37 24.67 -1.19
N PHE A 304 12.11 25.61 -1.79
CA PHE A 304 13.38 25.33 -2.44
C PHE A 304 14.58 25.39 -1.49
N GLU A 305 14.40 25.90 -0.27
CA GLU A 305 15.47 26.10 0.72
C GLU A 305 15.41 25.06 1.85
N MET A 306 14.20 24.67 2.28
CA MET A 306 13.98 23.80 3.45
C MET A 306 12.84 22.81 3.22
N GLU A 307 13.02 21.60 3.75
CA GLU A 307 11.94 20.59 3.81
C GLU A 307 10.87 21.03 4.81
N PRO A 308 9.56 21.01 4.43
CA PRO A 308 8.49 21.35 5.36
C PRO A 308 8.35 20.27 6.46
N PRO A 309 8.07 20.66 7.70
CA PRO A 309 7.66 19.71 8.73
C PRO A 309 6.23 19.23 8.50
N PHE A 310 5.79 18.23 9.24
CA PHE A 310 4.37 17.92 9.31
C PHE A 310 3.62 19.00 10.08
N PHE A 311 2.62 19.58 9.43
CA PHE A 311 1.65 20.47 10.06
C PHE A 311 0.38 19.69 10.37
N PRO A 312 -0.20 19.82 11.59
CA PRO A 312 -1.49 19.24 11.91
C PRO A 312 -2.61 20.01 11.21
N VAL A 313 -3.50 19.26 10.56
CA VAL A 313 -4.74 19.78 9.95
C VAL A 313 -5.93 19.46 10.86
N SER A 314 -5.94 18.24 11.40
CA SER A 314 -6.88 17.77 12.41
C SER A 314 -6.14 16.89 13.45
N GLU A 315 -6.87 16.20 14.32
CA GLU A 315 -6.28 15.23 15.25
C GLU A 315 -5.63 14.03 14.53
N THR A 316 -6.10 13.70 13.33
CA THR A 316 -5.69 12.52 12.55
C THR A 316 -5.05 12.86 11.20
N HIS A 317 -5.20 14.10 10.71
CA HIS A 317 -4.73 14.55 9.40
C HIS A 317 -3.52 15.47 9.52
N TYR A 318 -2.45 15.13 8.80
CA TYR A 318 -1.18 15.87 8.79
C TYR A 318 -0.63 15.97 7.36
N ALA A 319 -0.02 17.13 7.05
CA ALA A 319 0.60 17.35 5.74
C ALA A 319 1.93 18.09 5.85
N LYS A 320 2.89 17.72 4.99
CA LYS A 320 4.23 18.31 4.88
C LYS A 320 4.21 19.39 3.80
N THR A 321 3.72 20.58 4.09
CA THR A 321 3.71 21.70 3.16
C THR A 321 3.80 23.03 3.88
N TRP A 322 4.66 23.93 3.41
CA TRP A 322 4.78 25.29 3.95
C TRP A 322 3.52 26.13 3.72
N LEU A 323 2.60 25.71 2.84
CA LEU A 323 1.30 26.37 2.65
C LEU A 323 0.41 26.33 3.90
N LEU A 324 0.70 25.47 4.86
CA LEU A 324 0.02 25.40 6.16
C LEU A 324 0.68 26.26 7.25
N ASP A 325 1.84 26.85 7.00
CA ASP A 325 2.44 27.81 7.92
C ASP A 325 1.53 29.05 8.05
N PRO A 326 1.26 29.55 9.26
CA PRO A 326 0.40 30.72 9.46
C PRO A 326 0.83 31.99 8.72
N ARG A 327 2.11 32.05 8.31
CA ARG A 327 2.68 33.18 7.53
C ARG A 327 2.53 33.01 6.02
N ALA A 328 2.14 31.82 5.56
CA ALA A 328 1.96 31.54 4.14
C ALA A 328 0.80 32.35 3.57
N PRO A 329 0.87 32.72 2.26
CA PRO A 329 -0.24 33.36 1.58
C PRO A 329 -1.45 32.41 1.56
N LYS A 330 -2.65 32.96 1.78
CA LYS A 330 -3.88 32.19 1.63
C LYS A 330 -4.09 31.88 0.15
N LEU A 331 -3.94 30.64 -0.22
CA LEU A 331 -4.22 30.14 -1.56
C LEU A 331 -5.62 29.52 -1.63
N GLU A 332 -6.32 29.78 -2.68
CA GLU A 332 -7.51 29.03 -3.03
C GLU A 332 -7.10 27.68 -3.65
N LYS A 333 -7.73 26.61 -3.18
CA LYS A 333 -7.52 25.28 -3.79
C LYS A 333 -7.95 25.29 -5.27
N PRO A 334 -7.33 24.48 -6.12
CA PRO A 334 -7.78 24.31 -7.50
C PRO A 334 -9.28 24.02 -7.59
N GLU A 335 -9.96 24.54 -8.61
CA GLU A 335 -11.41 24.39 -8.78
C GLU A 335 -11.87 22.92 -8.77
N ALA A 336 -11.07 22.03 -9.37
CA ALA A 336 -11.30 20.59 -9.36
C ALA A 336 -11.39 20.01 -7.92
N ILE A 337 -10.63 20.58 -6.97
CA ILE A 337 -10.57 20.15 -5.57
C ILE A 337 -11.62 20.86 -4.71
N ARG A 338 -11.97 22.12 -5.01
CA ARG A 338 -12.99 22.87 -4.22
C ARG A 338 -14.34 22.16 -4.21
N ASP A 339 -14.76 21.63 -5.33
CA ASP A 339 -16.05 20.96 -5.50
C ASP A 339 -15.99 19.44 -5.28
N LEU A 340 -14.83 18.92 -4.89
CA LEU A 340 -14.61 17.48 -4.77
C LEU A 340 -15.57 16.83 -3.79
N HIS A 341 -15.77 17.46 -2.62
CA HIS A 341 -16.71 16.99 -1.60
C HIS A 341 -18.16 16.94 -2.12
N GLU A 342 -18.61 17.97 -2.85
CA GLU A 342 -19.94 17.97 -3.45
C GLU A 342 -20.08 16.98 -4.60
N LYS A 343 -19.04 16.83 -5.44
CA LYS A 343 -19.04 15.86 -6.54
C LYS A 343 -19.12 14.44 -6.03
N ILE A 344 -18.29 14.09 -5.05
CA ILE A 344 -18.29 12.75 -4.45
C ILE A 344 -19.62 12.48 -3.72
N ARG A 345 -20.12 13.45 -2.95
CA ARG A 345 -21.43 13.33 -2.26
C ARG A 345 -22.58 13.11 -3.25
N LYS A 346 -22.61 13.85 -4.37
CA LYS A 346 -23.61 13.64 -5.43
C LYS A 346 -23.49 12.29 -6.12
N MET A 347 -22.31 11.69 -6.15
CA MET A 347 -22.09 10.33 -6.65
C MET A 347 -22.58 9.27 -5.67
N THR A 348 -22.33 9.45 -4.37
CA THR A 348 -22.81 8.54 -3.31
C THR A 348 -24.31 8.63 -3.09
N ASP A 349 -24.92 9.82 -3.12
CA ASP A 349 -26.37 10.03 -2.98
C ASP A 349 -27.18 9.42 -4.18
N LYS A 350 -26.55 9.20 -5.33
CA LYS A 350 -27.18 8.52 -6.48
C LYS A 350 -27.15 6.99 -6.41
N GLY A 351 -26.80 6.42 -5.25
CA GLY A 351 -26.80 4.97 -5.03
C GLY A 351 -25.63 4.24 -5.69
N GLY A 352 -24.62 4.97 -6.14
CA GLY A 352 -23.38 4.41 -6.61
C GLY A 352 -22.39 4.30 -5.47
N ALA A 353 -22.15 3.11 -4.92
CA ALA A 353 -20.79 2.80 -4.53
C ALA A 353 -19.87 3.27 -5.67
N PHE A 354 -18.63 3.70 -5.39
CA PHE A 354 -17.65 4.04 -6.43
C PHE A 354 -17.52 2.85 -7.39
N HIS A 355 -18.49 2.66 -8.27
CA HIS A 355 -18.42 1.70 -9.36
C HIS A 355 -17.66 2.40 -10.48
N VAL A 356 -16.40 2.03 -10.62
CA VAL A 356 -15.63 2.30 -11.82
C VAL A 356 -16.29 1.48 -12.93
N GLU A 357 -17.02 2.16 -13.87
CA GLU A 357 -17.32 1.59 -15.19
C GLU A 357 -16.05 1.58 -16.04
#